data_3a2b7e2110235073f07c28be27960e49
#
_entry.id   3a2b7e2110235073f07c28be27960e49
#
_cell.length_a   1.000
_cell.length_b   1.000
_cell.length_c   1.000
_cell.angle_alpha   90.00
_cell.angle_beta   90.00
_cell.angle_gamma   90.00
#
_symmetry.space_group_name_H-M   'P 1'
#
loop_
_entity.id
_entity.type
_entity.pdbx_description
1 polymer ?
#
loop_
_entity_poly.entity_id
_entity_poly.type
_entity_poly.pdbx_seq_one_letter_code
_entity_poly.pdbx_strand_id
1 'polypeptide(L)'
;MARSRSRPLRARPARPVAIVTGAASGTGRAISFKLLDAGWCVAALDLPKTRLAQHYRSWARSAATIEGDASDERTVRDAVRSTIERFGRIDAVVCNAGIMIRRPLRRLTLDDWQRVIDTNLTSPFLLARACTRALRSSKGSIVTVGSTRALMSEANTEAYAASKGGMVALTHALAITLGPDVRVNCVSPGWIATTDYKKLRRGDHTQHPVGRVGRPQDVAEMVAFLLDREKSGFITGANFIVDGGIMRKMAHLD
;
A
#
# COMPACT_ATOMS: atom_id res chain seq x y z
N MET A 1 -48.58 11.77 -34.00
CA MET A 1 -47.42 10.82 -33.93
C MET A 1 -46.30 11.46 -33.13
N ALA A 2 -46.18 11.13 -31.84
CA ALA A 2 -45.15 11.65 -30.95
C ALA A 2 -43.87 10.79 -31.08
N ARG A 3 -42.78 11.38 -31.53
CA ARG A 3 -41.46 10.70 -31.58
C ARG A 3 -40.92 10.58 -30.18
N SER A 4 -40.85 9.35 -29.66
CA SER A 4 -40.15 9.01 -28.41
C SER A 4 -38.65 9.34 -28.57
N ARG A 5 -38.17 10.36 -27.86
CA ARG A 5 -36.77 10.65 -27.73
C ARG A 5 -36.18 9.63 -26.76
N SER A 6 -35.46 8.64 -27.26
CA SER A 6 -34.65 7.72 -26.45
C SER A 6 -33.62 8.51 -25.62
N ARG A 7 -33.78 8.44 -24.31
CA ARG A 7 -32.83 9.03 -23.33
C ARG A 7 -31.47 8.36 -23.54
N PRO A 8 -30.37 9.11 -23.76
CA PRO A 8 -29.07 8.49 -23.94
C PRO A 8 -28.70 7.69 -22.68
N LEU A 9 -28.34 6.44 -22.85
CA LEU A 9 -27.78 5.61 -21.79
C LEU A 9 -26.61 6.37 -21.16
N ARG A 10 -26.72 6.76 -19.88
CA ARG A 10 -25.62 7.34 -19.13
C ARG A 10 -24.47 6.32 -19.16
N ALA A 11 -23.34 6.71 -19.77
CA ALA A 11 -22.12 5.91 -19.71
C ALA A 11 -21.86 5.55 -18.25
N ARG A 12 -21.63 4.26 -17.95
CA ARG A 12 -21.21 3.84 -16.61
C ARG A 12 -19.99 4.66 -16.23
N PRO A 13 -19.95 5.26 -15.02
CA PRO A 13 -18.77 5.99 -14.58
C PRO A 13 -17.57 5.08 -14.69
N ALA A 14 -16.47 5.62 -15.24
CA ALA A 14 -15.24 4.87 -15.38
C ALA A 14 -14.80 4.34 -14.00
N ARG A 15 -14.49 3.05 -13.91
CA ARG A 15 -14.04 2.39 -12.66
C ARG A 15 -12.76 3.04 -12.18
N PRO A 16 -12.60 3.32 -10.89
CA PRO A 16 -11.34 3.85 -10.37
C PRO A 16 -10.22 2.79 -10.50
N VAL A 17 -8.99 3.26 -10.63
CA VAL A 17 -7.81 2.43 -10.91
C VAL A 17 -6.75 2.66 -9.84
N ALA A 18 -6.25 1.59 -9.23
CA ALA A 18 -5.15 1.63 -8.27
C ALA A 18 -3.93 0.87 -8.78
N ILE A 19 -2.73 1.42 -8.56
CA ILE A 19 -1.47 0.66 -8.61
C ILE A 19 -1.17 0.18 -7.19
N VAL A 20 -0.90 -1.12 -7.01
CA VAL A 20 -0.53 -1.71 -5.71
C VAL A 20 0.79 -2.45 -5.86
N THR A 21 1.79 -2.09 -5.03
CA THR A 21 3.09 -2.79 -5.01
C THR A 21 3.16 -3.86 -3.93
N GLY A 22 3.96 -4.89 -4.13
CA GLY A 22 4.00 -6.05 -3.24
C GLY A 22 2.68 -6.82 -3.27
N ALA A 23 2.06 -6.92 -4.44
CA ALA A 23 0.68 -7.36 -4.61
C ALA A 23 0.50 -8.89 -4.67
N ALA A 24 1.59 -9.66 -4.72
CA ALA A 24 1.52 -11.12 -4.86
C ALA A 24 1.15 -11.83 -3.55
N SER A 25 1.39 -11.22 -2.39
CA SER A 25 1.23 -11.89 -1.11
C SER A 25 0.79 -10.95 0.02
N GLY A 26 0.50 -11.51 1.17
CA GLY A 26 0.30 -10.79 2.42
C GLY A 26 -0.67 -9.61 2.31
N THR A 27 -0.24 -8.48 2.85
CA THR A 27 -1.03 -7.25 2.92
C THR A 27 -1.34 -6.67 1.54
N GLY A 28 -0.36 -6.64 0.62
CA GLY A 28 -0.56 -6.09 -0.72
C GLY A 28 -1.61 -6.85 -1.52
N ARG A 29 -1.63 -8.19 -1.44
CA ARG A 29 -2.66 -9.01 -2.07
C ARG A 29 -4.04 -8.78 -1.42
N ALA A 30 -4.10 -8.67 -0.10
CA ALA A 30 -5.36 -8.39 0.59
C ALA A 30 -5.93 -7.01 0.21
N ILE A 31 -5.08 -5.99 0.12
CA ILE A 31 -5.46 -4.65 -0.37
C ILE A 31 -5.99 -4.74 -1.81
N SER A 32 -5.25 -5.41 -2.69
CA SER A 32 -5.65 -5.54 -4.08
C SER A 32 -7.02 -6.21 -4.22
N PHE A 33 -7.25 -7.30 -3.51
CA PHE A 33 -8.53 -8.01 -3.57
C PHE A 33 -9.66 -7.19 -2.96
N LYS A 34 -9.44 -6.50 -1.83
CA LYS A 34 -10.42 -5.58 -1.26
C LYS A 34 -10.85 -4.50 -2.27
N LEU A 35 -9.90 -3.93 -3.01
CA LEU A 35 -10.20 -2.92 -4.04
C LEU A 35 -10.95 -3.53 -5.23
N LEU A 36 -10.55 -4.71 -5.70
CA LEU A 36 -11.25 -5.42 -6.77
C LEU A 36 -12.70 -5.74 -6.40
N ASP A 37 -12.94 -6.24 -5.16
CA ASP A 37 -14.29 -6.51 -4.62
C ASP A 37 -15.12 -5.22 -4.52
N ALA A 38 -14.48 -4.09 -4.20
CA ALA A 38 -15.12 -2.77 -4.19
C ALA A 38 -15.34 -2.16 -5.59
N GLY A 39 -15.06 -2.92 -6.65
CA GLY A 39 -15.32 -2.49 -8.03
C GLY A 39 -14.19 -1.71 -8.69
N TRP A 40 -13.01 -1.58 -8.09
CA TRP A 40 -11.84 -0.96 -8.70
C TRP A 40 -11.22 -1.82 -9.80
N CYS A 41 -10.41 -1.19 -10.65
CA CYS A 41 -9.38 -1.88 -11.41
C CYS A 41 -8.04 -1.79 -10.64
N VAL A 42 -7.21 -2.83 -10.71
CA VAL A 42 -5.93 -2.89 -10.02
C VAL A 42 -4.80 -3.25 -10.97
N ALA A 43 -3.76 -2.42 -11.01
CA ALA A 43 -2.47 -2.77 -11.56
C ALA A 43 -1.60 -3.32 -10.42
N ALA A 44 -1.46 -4.62 -10.37
CA ALA A 44 -0.72 -5.35 -9.36
C ALA A 44 0.75 -5.45 -9.78
N LEU A 45 1.67 -4.85 -9.02
CA LEU A 45 3.12 -4.88 -9.26
C LEU A 45 3.81 -5.72 -8.18
N ASP A 46 4.60 -6.68 -8.59
CA ASP A 46 5.46 -7.47 -7.69
C ASP A 46 6.69 -7.99 -8.43
N LEU A 47 7.67 -8.49 -7.68
CA LEU A 47 8.88 -9.07 -8.23
C LEU A 47 8.58 -10.25 -9.17
N PRO A 48 9.44 -10.53 -10.16
CA PRO A 48 9.35 -11.74 -10.98
C PRO A 48 9.32 -13.01 -10.11
N LYS A 49 8.75 -14.08 -10.65
CA LYS A 49 8.63 -15.40 -10.00
C LYS A 49 7.68 -15.49 -8.80
N THR A 50 6.90 -14.45 -8.51
CA THR A 50 5.90 -14.45 -7.43
C THR A 50 4.58 -15.12 -7.82
N ARG A 51 4.48 -15.66 -9.05
CA ARG A 51 3.27 -16.23 -9.66
C ARG A 51 2.09 -15.24 -9.65
N LEU A 52 2.41 -13.95 -9.80
CA LEU A 52 1.45 -12.84 -9.70
C LEU A 52 0.21 -13.08 -10.58
N ALA A 53 0.39 -13.42 -11.85
CA ALA A 53 -0.71 -13.65 -12.78
C ALA A 53 -1.68 -14.77 -12.35
N GLN A 54 -1.19 -15.80 -11.63
CA GLN A 54 -2.05 -16.88 -11.15
C GLN A 54 -3.00 -16.40 -10.06
N HIS A 55 -2.55 -15.51 -9.17
CA HIS A 55 -3.36 -14.95 -8.10
C HIS A 55 -4.51 -14.08 -8.62
N TYR A 56 -4.33 -13.44 -9.78
CA TYR A 56 -5.30 -12.50 -10.36
C TYR A 56 -6.11 -13.08 -11.52
N ARG A 57 -6.00 -14.39 -11.81
CA ARG A 57 -6.69 -15.04 -12.95
C ARG A 57 -8.20 -14.76 -12.95
N SER A 58 -8.85 -14.85 -11.80
CA SER A 58 -10.29 -14.59 -11.67
C SER A 58 -10.68 -13.13 -11.94
N TRP A 59 -9.71 -12.22 -11.91
CA TRP A 59 -9.88 -10.78 -12.06
C TRP A 59 -9.33 -10.24 -13.39
N ALA A 60 -9.08 -11.08 -14.39
CA ALA A 60 -8.39 -10.73 -15.64
C ALA A 60 -8.97 -9.51 -16.37
N ARG A 61 -10.27 -9.21 -16.20
CA ARG A 61 -10.92 -8.01 -16.76
C ARG A 61 -10.64 -6.74 -15.97
N SER A 62 -10.34 -6.86 -14.68
CA SER A 62 -10.21 -5.76 -13.72
C SER A 62 -8.81 -5.64 -13.14
N ALA A 63 -7.94 -6.61 -13.37
CA ALA A 63 -6.57 -6.60 -12.93
C ALA A 63 -5.60 -6.64 -14.11
N ALA A 64 -4.50 -5.91 -13.99
CA ALA A 64 -3.29 -6.05 -14.78
C ALA A 64 -2.16 -6.49 -13.85
N THR A 65 -1.36 -7.45 -14.26
CA THR A 65 -0.22 -7.94 -13.48
C THR A 65 1.07 -7.49 -14.14
N ILE A 66 1.96 -6.89 -13.36
CA ILE A 66 3.21 -6.31 -13.81
C ILE A 66 4.32 -6.93 -12.95
N GLU A 67 5.28 -7.58 -13.59
CA GLU A 67 6.43 -8.15 -12.92
C GLU A 67 7.64 -7.21 -13.04
N GLY A 68 8.22 -6.84 -11.88
CA GLY A 68 9.40 -6.00 -11.82
C GLY A 68 9.67 -5.48 -10.41
N ASP A 69 10.83 -4.86 -10.23
CA ASP A 69 11.22 -4.25 -8.96
C ASP A 69 10.69 -2.81 -8.89
N ALA A 70 9.87 -2.52 -7.88
CA ALA A 70 9.34 -1.18 -7.67
C ALA A 70 10.41 -0.14 -7.25
N SER A 71 11.61 -0.57 -6.89
CA SER A 71 12.76 0.32 -6.63
C SER A 71 13.51 0.70 -7.90
N ASP A 72 13.22 0.05 -9.05
CA ASP A 72 13.77 0.40 -10.35
C ASP A 72 12.90 1.44 -11.07
N GLU A 73 13.49 2.59 -11.39
CA GLU A 73 12.78 3.70 -12.02
C GLU A 73 12.17 3.33 -13.38
N ARG A 74 12.83 2.47 -14.17
CA ARG A 74 12.33 2.01 -15.46
C ARG A 74 11.09 1.15 -15.28
N THR A 75 11.13 0.21 -14.34
CA THR A 75 9.98 -0.62 -13.96
C THR A 75 8.79 0.23 -13.56
N VAL A 76 9.01 1.25 -12.73
CA VAL A 76 7.93 2.16 -12.29
C VAL A 76 7.32 2.92 -13.46
N ARG A 77 8.16 3.48 -14.36
CA ARG A 77 7.66 4.18 -15.56
C ARG A 77 6.84 3.26 -16.47
N ASP A 78 7.33 2.06 -16.70
CA ASP A 78 6.65 1.07 -17.53
C ASP A 78 5.34 0.60 -16.90
N ALA A 79 5.29 0.43 -15.57
CA ALA A 79 4.08 0.10 -14.83
C ALA A 79 3.01 1.20 -14.94
N VAL A 80 3.40 2.46 -14.81
CA VAL A 80 2.49 3.61 -14.97
C VAL A 80 1.95 3.67 -16.40
N ARG A 81 2.83 3.54 -17.41
CA ARG A 81 2.44 3.53 -18.82
C ARG A 81 1.45 2.41 -19.10
N SER A 82 1.79 1.16 -18.76
CA SER A 82 0.92 0.00 -19.00
C SER A 82 -0.42 0.13 -18.28
N THR A 83 -0.45 0.73 -17.08
CA THR A 83 -1.70 0.98 -16.34
C THR A 83 -2.59 1.96 -17.08
N ILE A 84 -2.02 3.06 -17.62
CA ILE A 84 -2.76 4.06 -18.38
C ILE A 84 -3.23 3.47 -19.72
N GLU A 85 -2.40 2.73 -20.42
CA GLU A 85 -2.77 2.05 -21.67
C GLU A 85 -3.93 1.06 -21.45
N ARG A 86 -3.91 0.32 -20.35
CA ARG A 86 -4.91 -0.70 -20.04
C ARG A 86 -6.23 -0.13 -19.52
N PHE A 87 -6.20 0.89 -18.67
CA PHE A 87 -7.36 1.36 -17.92
C PHE A 87 -7.71 2.84 -18.15
N GLY A 88 -6.85 3.60 -18.83
CA GLY A 88 -7.07 5.01 -19.20
C GLY A 88 -6.83 6.02 -18.08
N ARG A 89 -6.58 5.58 -16.83
CA ARG A 89 -6.46 6.46 -15.66
C ARG A 89 -5.70 5.82 -14.50
N ILE A 90 -5.29 6.62 -13.54
CA ILE A 90 -4.80 6.20 -12.22
C ILE A 90 -5.45 7.11 -11.19
N ASP A 91 -6.18 6.52 -10.23
CA ASP A 91 -6.87 7.21 -9.13
C ASP A 91 -6.17 7.01 -7.79
N ALA A 92 -5.42 5.93 -7.67
CA ALA A 92 -4.72 5.61 -6.43
C ALA A 92 -3.38 4.93 -6.67
N VAL A 93 -2.45 5.16 -5.73
CA VAL A 93 -1.21 4.40 -5.60
C VAL A 93 -1.11 3.87 -4.17
N VAL A 94 -0.91 2.58 -4.02
CA VAL A 94 -0.65 1.93 -2.73
C VAL A 94 0.78 1.41 -2.71
N CYS A 95 1.64 2.10 -1.98
CA CYS A 95 3.05 1.76 -1.80
C CYS A 95 3.18 0.78 -0.63
N ASN A 96 3.01 -0.52 -0.92
CA ASN A 96 3.02 -1.57 0.10
C ASN A 96 4.29 -2.45 0.04
N ALA A 97 4.96 -2.56 -1.10
CA ALA A 97 6.20 -3.34 -1.20
C ALA A 97 7.20 -2.94 -0.10
N GLY A 98 7.78 -3.92 0.54
CA GLY A 98 8.75 -3.68 1.61
C GLY A 98 9.43 -4.95 2.07
N ILE A 99 10.67 -4.80 2.49
CA ILE A 99 11.52 -5.86 3.03
C ILE A 99 12.09 -5.44 4.38
N MET A 100 12.38 -6.42 5.20
CA MET A 100 13.13 -6.24 6.45
C MET A 100 14.34 -7.16 6.45
N ILE A 101 15.51 -6.59 6.64
CA ILE A 101 16.76 -7.33 6.86
C ILE A 101 17.12 -7.15 8.33
N ARG A 102 17.13 -8.24 9.09
CA ARG A 102 17.50 -8.25 10.51
C ARG A 102 18.93 -8.74 10.63
N ARG A 103 19.84 -7.87 11.03
CA ARG A 103 21.25 -8.18 11.24
C ARG A 103 21.82 -7.38 12.40
N PRO A 104 22.73 -7.96 13.23
CA PRO A 104 23.48 -7.20 14.20
C PRO A 104 24.19 -5.99 13.55
N LEU A 105 24.16 -4.81 14.17
CA LEU A 105 24.65 -3.55 13.58
C LEU A 105 26.06 -3.70 12.98
N ARG A 106 26.96 -4.44 13.66
CA ARG A 106 28.34 -4.70 13.16
C ARG A 106 28.41 -5.56 11.89
N ARG A 107 27.31 -6.24 11.53
CA ARG A 107 27.22 -7.11 10.34
C ARG A 107 26.25 -6.57 9.29
N LEU A 108 25.55 -5.49 9.58
CA LEU A 108 24.69 -4.81 8.61
C LEU A 108 25.59 -4.13 7.58
N THR A 109 25.58 -4.64 6.35
CA THR A 109 26.36 -4.08 5.25
C THR A 109 25.67 -2.85 4.67
N LEU A 110 26.41 -2.00 3.96
CA LEU A 110 25.84 -0.87 3.24
C LEU A 110 24.87 -1.35 2.15
N ASP A 111 25.16 -2.47 1.50
CA ASP A 111 24.26 -3.06 0.47
C ASP A 111 22.93 -3.53 1.09
N ASP A 112 22.95 -4.19 2.26
CA ASP A 112 21.74 -4.57 2.98
C ASP A 112 20.92 -3.32 3.38
N TRP A 113 21.60 -2.29 3.88
CA TRP A 113 20.98 -1.00 4.20
C TRP A 113 20.33 -0.37 2.97
N GLN A 114 21.11 -0.21 1.88
CA GLN A 114 20.64 0.41 0.65
C GLN A 114 19.44 -0.35 0.05
N ARG A 115 19.53 -1.68 0.02
CA ARG A 115 18.42 -2.52 -0.46
C ARG A 115 17.12 -2.29 0.32
N VAL A 116 17.19 -2.13 1.64
CA VAL A 116 16.01 -1.82 2.46
C VAL A 116 15.49 -0.42 2.16
N ILE A 117 16.37 0.57 2.04
CA ILE A 117 16.00 1.96 1.70
C ILE A 117 15.37 2.01 0.31
N ASP A 118 15.98 1.38 -0.68
CA ASP A 118 15.47 1.41 -2.06
C ASP A 118 14.09 0.78 -2.16
N THR A 119 13.91 -0.40 -1.57
CA THR A 119 12.62 -1.08 -1.62
C THR A 119 11.55 -0.33 -0.82
N ASN A 120 11.86 0.13 0.40
CA ASN A 120 10.83 0.64 1.31
C ASN A 120 10.58 2.13 1.17
N LEU A 121 11.56 2.93 0.75
CA LEU A 121 11.48 4.40 0.74
C LEU A 121 11.66 5.02 -0.64
N THR A 122 12.66 4.56 -1.41
CA THR A 122 12.90 5.08 -2.77
C THR A 122 11.74 4.70 -3.69
N SER A 123 11.23 3.47 -3.62
CA SER A 123 10.08 3.00 -4.41
C SER A 123 8.82 3.87 -4.25
N PRO A 124 8.32 4.22 -3.04
CA PRO A 124 7.22 5.17 -2.87
C PRO A 124 7.46 6.54 -3.50
N PHE A 125 8.68 7.06 -3.40
CA PHE A 125 9.06 8.32 -4.04
C PHE A 125 8.96 8.21 -5.56
N LEU A 126 9.51 7.17 -6.18
CA LEU A 126 9.47 6.94 -7.62
C LEU A 126 8.03 6.84 -8.13
N LEU A 127 7.19 6.07 -7.43
CA LEU A 127 5.77 5.91 -7.76
C LEU A 127 5.00 7.24 -7.64
N ALA A 128 5.18 7.98 -6.56
CA ALA A 128 4.55 9.29 -6.38
C ALA A 128 4.92 10.24 -7.51
N ARG A 129 6.23 10.32 -7.85
CA ARG A 129 6.75 11.15 -8.94
C ARG A 129 6.16 10.74 -10.29
N ALA A 130 6.18 9.47 -10.63
CA ALA A 130 5.71 8.96 -11.93
C ALA A 130 4.20 9.10 -12.10
N CYS A 131 3.42 8.95 -11.02
CA CYS A 131 1.96 9.03 -11.06
C CYS A 131 1.40 10.43 -10.88
N THR A 132 2.21 11.45 -10.55
CA THR A 132 1.76 12.81 -10.17
C THR A 132 0.75 13.38 -11.17
N ARG A 133 1.03 13.33 -12.48
CA ARG A 133 0.15 13.87 -13.52
C ARG A 133 -1.21 13.19 -13.54
N ALA A 134 -1.22 11.87 -13.51
CA ALA A 134 -2.45 11.08 -13.55
C ALA A 134 -3.28 11.28 -12.27
N LEU A 135 -2.63 11.26 -11.10
CA LEU A 135 -3.28 11.49 -9.81
C LEU A 135 -3.87 12.90 -9.68
N ARG A 136 -3.20 13.93 -10.16
CA ARG A 136 -3.75 15.30 -10.20
C ARG A 136 -4.99 15.37 -11.08
N SER A 137 -4.95 14.75 -12.26
CA SER A 137 -6.08 14.71 -13.19
C SER A 137 -7.30 13.99 -12.61
N SER A 138 -7.10 12.94 -11.81
CA SER A 138 -8.17 12.18 -11.18
C SER A 138 -8.58 12.69 -9.80
N LYS A 139 -7.86 13.69 -9.25
CA LYS A 139 -7.93 14.12 -7.85
C LYS A 139 -7.76 12.95 -6.89
N GLY A 140 -6.72 12.16 -7.15
CA GLY A 140 -6.50 10.84 -6.57
C GLY A 140 -5.92 10.83 -5.16
N SER A 141 -5.39 9.66 -4.78
CA SER A 141 -4.80 9.46 -3.44
C SER A 141 -3.61 8.53 -3.48
N ILE A 142 -2.63 8.78 -2.62
CA ILE A 142 -1.51 7.87 -2.34
C ILE A 142 -1.68 7.35 -0.92
N VAL A 143 -1.54 6.04 -0.73
CA VAL A 143 -1.43 5.42 0.60
C VAL A 143 -0.12 4.65 0.67
N THR A 144 0.72 5.03 1.63
CA THR A 144 1.94 4.30 1.95
C THR A 144 1.68 3.31 3.09
N VAL A 145 2.25 2.10 3.00
CA VAL A 145 2.18 1.13 4.09
C VAL A 145 3.47 1.19 4.90
N GLY A 146 3.41 1.99 5.97
CA GLY A 146 4.47 2.17 6.94
C GLY A 146 4.67 0.96 7.84
N SER A 147 4.91 1.23 9.12
CA SER A 147 4.97 0.25 10.21
C SER A 147 4.98 0.99 11.55
N THR A 148 4.54 0.33 12.61
CA THR A 148 4.81 0.78 13.99
C THR A 148 6.31 0.91 14.27
N ARG A 149 7.18 0.27 13.46
CA ARG A 149 8.65 0.41 13.53
C ARG A 149 9.16 1.80 13.13
N ALA A 150 8.31 2.67 12.61
CA ALA A 150 8.60 4.10 12.47
C ALA A 150 8.67 4.84 13.83
N LEU A 151 8.03 4.29 14.86
CA LEU A 151 7.84 4.93 16.18
C LEU A 151 8.40 4.10 17.35
N MET A 152 8.63 2.81 17.14
CA MET A 152 9.23 1.89 18.11
C MET A 152 10.10 0.88 17.38
N SER A 153 11.09 0.28 18.03
CA SER A 153 12.06 -0.58 17.36
C SER A 153 12.31 -1.89 18.11
N GLU A 154 12.78 -2.87 17.38
CA GLU A 154 13.45 -4.05 17.89
C GLU A 154 14.93 -3.98 17.54
N ALA A 155 15.78 -4.63 18.31
CA ALA A 155 17.20 -4.71 18.02
C ALA A 155 17.45 -5.31 16.62
N ASN A 156 18.50 -4.81 15.96
CA ASN A 156 18.95 -5.29 14.65
C ASN A 156 17.98 -5.00 13.49
N THR A 157 17.22 -3.92 13.58
CA THR A 157 16.26 -3.50 12.54
C THR A 157 16.47 -2.05 12.09
N GLU A 158 17.68 -1.53 12.19
CA GLU A 158 18.03 -0.12 11.99
C GLU A 158 17.61 0.38 10.60
N ALA A 159 17.98 -0.33 9.52
CA ALA A 159 17.63 0.02 8.16
C ALA A 159 16.10 0.03 7.95
N TYR A 160 15.41 -0.96 8.52
CA TYR A 160 13.95 -1.04 8.42
C TYR A 160 13.27 0.11 9.16
N ALA A 161 13.67 0.36 10.41
CA ALA A 161 13.12 1.46 11.21
C ALA A 161 13.36 2.81 10.54
N ALA A 162 14.59 3.06 10.05
CA ALA A 162 14.92 4.28 9.30
C ALA A 162 14.05 4.44 8.04
N SER A 163 13.88 3.37 7.25
CA SER A 163 13.05 3.40 6.05
C SER A 163 11.58 3.70 6.36
N LYS A 164 11.04 3.11 7.44
CA LYS A 164 9.63 3.31 7.82
C LYS A 164 9.40 4.68 8.49
N GLY A 165 10.37 5.18 9.25
CA GLY A 165 10.37 6.57 9.74
C GLY A 165 10.42 7.58 8.58
N GLY A 166 11.33 7.36 7.62
CA GLY A 166 11.42 8.15 6.40
C GLY A 166 10.14 8.13 5.57
N MET A 167 9.43 6.99 5.52
CA MET A 167 8.15 6.87 4.82
C MET A 167 7.05 7.75 5.45
N VAL A 168 6.98 7.84 6.78
CA VAL A 168 6.05 8.74 7.46
C VAL A 168 6.37 10.19 7.13
N ALA A 169 7.65 10.57 7.14
CA ALA A 169 8.11 11.90 6.75
C ALA A 169 7.81 12.20 5.27
N LEU A 170 8.10 11.26 4.37
CA LEU A 170 7.78 11.39 2.95
C LEU A 170 6.27 11.58 2.71
N THR A 171 5.43 10.90 3.49
CA THR A 171 3.97 10.99 3.38
C THR A 171 3.47 12.43 3.58
N HIS A 172 3.86 13.10 4.68
CA HIS A 172 3.39 14.46 4.91
C HIS A 172 4.06 15.47 3.95
N ALA A 173 5.31 15.27 3.54
CA ALA A 173 5.97 16.10 2.56
C ALA A 173 5.25 16.04 1.19
N LEU A 174 4.89 14.83 0.74
CA LEU A 174 4.11 14.63 -0.49
C LEU A 174 2.70 15.21 -0.37
N ALA A 175 2.06 15.12 0.80
CA ALA A 175 0.73 15.68 1.02
C ALA A 175 0.71 17.20 0.82
N ILE A 176 1.74 17.90 1.29
CA ILE A 176 1.89 19.35 1.09
C ILE A 176 2.20 19.68 -0.37
N THR A 177 3.12 18.92 -1.01
CA THR A 177 3.54 19.17 -2.39
C THR A 177 2.44 18.90 -3.43
N LEU A 178 1.61 17.86 -3.18
CA LEU A 178 0.62 17.40 -4.14
C LEU A 178 -0.79 17.95 -3.87
N GLY A 179 -1.01 18.55 -2.70
CA GLY A 179 -2.26 19.23 -2.40
C GLY A 179 -2.50 20.45 -3.29
N PRO A 180 -3.76 20.85 -3.49
CA PRO A 180 -4.99 20.26 -2.97
C PRO A 180 -5.53 19.10 -3.84
N ASP A 181 -4.85 18.72 -4.91
CA ASP A 181 -5.38 17.76 -5.88
C ASP A 181 -5.28 16.31 -5.40
N VAL A 182 -4.17 15.96 -4.73
CA VAL A 182 -3.87 14.57 -4.32
C VAL A 182 -3.73 14.50 -2.81
N ARG A 183 -4.43 13.56 -2.19
CA ARG A 183 -4.25 13.25 -0.77
C ARG A 183 -3.17 12.17 -0.60
N VAL A 184 -2.36 12.29 0.44
CA VAL A 184 -1.30 11.32 0.74
C VAL A 184 -1.35 10.97 2.21
N ASN A 185 -1.54 9.68 2.54
CA ASN A 185 -1.61 9.21 3.92
C ASN A 185 -0.77 7.93 4.11
N CYS A 186 -0.41 7.66 5.33
CA CYS A 186 0.32 6.46 5.74
C CYS A 186 -0.57 5.57 6.61
N VAL A 187 -0.53 4.27 6.38
CA VAL A 187 -1.03 3.25 7.31
C VAL A 187 0.18 2.55 7.91
N SER A 188 0.29 2.55 9.23
CA SER A 188 1.39 1.92 9.96
C SER A 188 0.88 0.69 10.73
N PRO A 189 0.97 -0.52 10.14
CA PRO A 189 0.57 -1.74 10.80
C PRO A 189 1.52 -2.09 11.96
N GLY A 190 0.96 -2.75 12.99
CA GLY A 190 1.71 -3.51 13.96
C GLY A 190 2.06 -4.91 13.44
N TRP A 191 1.97 -5.90 14.32
CA TRP A 191 2.16 -7.29 13.90
C TRP A 191 0.95 -7.81 13.12
N ILE A 192 1.16 -8.04 11.82
CA ILE A 192 0.20 -8.63 10.88
C ILE A 192 0.73 -10.01 10.47
N ALA A 193 0.01 -11.07 10.79
CA ALA A 193 0.36 -12.41 10.35
C ALA A 193 -0.09 -12.62 8.90
N THR A 194 0.88 -12.65 8.00
CA THR A 194 0.66 -12.85 6.55
C THR A 194 0.69 -14.31 6.12
N THR A 195 1.19 -15.19 6.98
CA THR A 195 1.25 -16.65 6.80
C THR A 195 0.91 -17.33 8.11
N ASP A 196 0.49 -18.59 8.03
CA ASP A 196 0.37 -19.50 9.18
C ASP A 196 -0.43 -18.96 10.40
N TYR A 197 -1.45 -18.14 10.18
CA TYR A 197 -2.26 -17.55 11.25
C TYR A 197 -2.76 -18.60 12.26
N LYS A 198 -3.07 -19.82 11.79
CA LYS A 198 -3.54 -20.91 12.63
C LYS A 198 -2.46 -21.49 13.56
N LYS A 199 -1.18 -21.23 13.29
CA LYS A 199 -0.06 -21.68 14.12
C LYS A 199 0.30 -20.70 15.25
N LEU A 200 -0.36 -19.54 15.29
CA LEU A 200 -0.14 -18.56 16.35
C LEU A 200 -0.63 -19.11 17.69
N ARG A 201 0.17 -18.88 18.71
CA ARG A 201 -0.11 -19.32 20.09
C ARG A 201 -1.00 -18.29 20.79
N ARG A 202 -1.69 -18.71 21.86
CA ARG A 202 -2.50 -17.82 22.70
C ARG A 202 -1.69 -16.58 23.16
N GLY A 203 -0.42 -16.77 23.57
CA GLY A 203 0.46 -15.68 23.98
C GLY A 203 0.71 -14.64 22.89
N ASP A 204 0.71 -15.05 21.60
CA ASP A 204 0.87 -14.11 20.48
C ASP A 204 -0.35 -13.18 20.39
N HIS A 205 -1.54 -13.71 20.60
CA HIS A 205 -2.79 -12.95 20.53
C HIS A 205 -2.94 -12.00 21.73
N THR A 206 -2.60 -12.42 22.94
CA THR A 206 -2.78 -11.64 24.17
C THR A 206 -1.81 -10.46 24.30
N GLN A 207 -0.78 -10.36 23.45
CA GLN A 207 0.05 -9.16 23.36
C GLN A 207 -0.74 -7.95 22.89
N HIS A 208 -1.80 -8.16 22.12
CA HIS A 208 -2.62 -7.10 21.55
C HIS A 208 -3.86 -6.85 22.44
N PRO A 209 -4.12 -5.60 22.87
CA PRO A 209 -5.32 -5.26 23.63
C PRO A 209 -6.64 -5.70 22.98
N VAL A 210 -6.71 -5.73 21.65
CA VAL A 210 -7.89 -6.26 20.93
C VAL A 210 -8.02 -7.79 20.97
N GLY A 211 -7.11 -8.51 21.66
CA GLY A 211 -7.16 -9.96 21.88
C GLY A 211 -6.74 -10.82 20.70
N ARG A 212 -6.18 -10.26 19.65
CA ARG A 212 -5.70 -11.02 18.48
C ARG A 212 -4.56 -10.36 17.73
N VAL A 213 -3.74 -11.15 17.08
CA VAL A 213 -2.79 -10.69 16.07
C VAL A 213 -3.56 -10.16 14.86
N GLY A 214 -3.02 -9.12 14.21
CA GLY A 214 -3.61 -8.52 13.03
C GLY A 214 -3.59 -9.46 11.82
N ARG A 215 -4.50 -9.22 10.90
CA ARG A 215 -4.60 -9.91 9.61
C ARG A 215 -4.39 -8.91 8.47
N PRO A 216 -3.94 -9.33 7.29
CA PRO A 216 -3.83 -8.47 6.11
C PRO A 216 -5.09 -7.65 5.81
N GLN A 217 -6.28 -8.21 6.08
CA GLN A 217 -7.57 -7.56 5.90
C GLN A 217 -7.74 -6.31 6.79
N ASP A 218 -7.20 -6.32 8.02
CA ASP A 218 -7.27 -5.16 8.92
C ASP A 218 -6.60 -3.93 8.30
N VAL A 219 -5.48 -4.15 7.61
CA VAL A 219 -4.77 -3.09 6.87
C VAL A 219 -5.52 -2.72 5.60
N ALA A 220 -6.06 -3.70 4.88
CA ALA A 220 -6.76 -3.48 3.62
C ALA A 220 -8.03 -2.62 3.82
N GLU A 221 -8.76 -2.79 4.93
CA GLU A 221 -9.92 -1.96 5.27
C GLU A 221 -9.51 -0.48 5.48
N MET A 222 -8.45 -0.23 6.24
CA MET A 222 -7.96 1.14 6.46
C MET A 222 -7.48 1.78 5.15
N VAL A 223 -6.76 1.04 4.31
CA VAL A 223 -6.33 1.52 2.99
C VAL A 223 -7.55 1.86 2.13
N ALA A 224 -8.54 0.97 2.04
CA ALA A 224 -9.75 1.22 1.27
C ALA A 224 -10.52 2.47 1.77
N PHE A 225 -10.62 2.66 3.10
CA PHE A 225 -11.20 3.86 3.70
C PHE A 225 -10.46 5.12 3.27
N LEU A 226 -9.13 5.12 3.30
CA LEU A 226 -8.30 6.27 2.95
C LEU A 226 -8.33 6.59 1.45
N LEU A 227 -8.60 5.61 0.60
CA LEU A 227 -8.77 5.82 -0.84
C LEU A 227 -10.16 6.37 -1.20
N ASP A 228 -11.16 6.12 -0.37
CA ASP A 228 -12.52 6.63 -0.56
C ASP A 228 -12.58 8.13 -0.22
N ARG A 229 -12.74 8.95 -1.26
CA ARG A 229 -12.75 10.41 -1.11
C ARG A 229 -13.99 10.92 -0.35
N GLU A 230 -15.10 10.24 -0.45
CA GLU A 230 -16.32 10.66 0.25
C GLU A 230 -16.18 10.46 1.77
N LYS A 231 -15.47 9.41 2.19
CA LYS A 231 -15.26 9.10 3.60
C LYS A 231 -14.07 9.79 4.22
N SER A 232 -13.00 10.01 3.45
CA SER A 232 -11.72 10.50 3.95
C SER A 232 -11.20 11.74 3.21
N GLY A 233 -12.07 12.49 2.54
CA GLY A 233 -11.69 13.64 1.71
C GLY A 233 -11.00 14.78 2.45
N PHE A 234 -11.18 14.88 3.77
CA PHE A 234 -10.52 15.89 4.62
C PHE A 234 -9.28 15.35 5.35
N ILE A 235 -8.79 14.18 4.95
CA ILE A 235 -7.63 13.51 5.57
C ILE A 235 -6.47 13.48 4.59
N THR A 236 -5.36 14.16 4.93
CA THR A 236 -4.09 14.12 4.18
C THR A 236 -2.92 14.38 5.12
N GLY A 237 -1.74 13.83 4.83
CA GLY A 237 -0.53 13.96 5.62
C GLY A 237 -0.52 13.15 6.93
N ALA A 238 -1.53 12.33 7.17
CA ALA A 238 -1.71 11.60 8.42
C ALA A 238 -1.07 10.20 8.39
N ASN A 239 -0.67 9.73 9.58
CA ASN A 239 -0.21 8.38 9.83
C ASN A 239 -1.21 7.63 10.72
N PHE A 240 -1.82 6.57 10.19
CA PHE A 240 -2.82 5.75 10.88
C PHE A 240 -2.22 4.46 11.39
N ILE A 241 -2.21 4.27 12.69
CA ILE A 241 -1.68 3.07 13.33
C ILE A 241 -2.78 1.99 13.36
N VAL A 242 -2.45 0.81 12.82
CA VAL A 242 -3.34 -0.37 12.79
C VAL A 242 -2.60 -1.53 13.45
N ASP A 243 -2.61 -1.58 14.77
CA ASP A 243 -1.74 -2.44 15.56
C ASP A 243 -2.44 -3.22 16.70
N GLY A 244 -3.77 -3.14 16.77
CA GLY A 244 -4.52 -3.76 17.85
C GLY A 244 -4.20 -3.20 19.25
N GLY A 245 -3.60 -2.01 19.32
CA GLY A 245 -3.27 -1.30 20.57
C GLY A 245 -1.93 -1.70 21.19
N ILE A 246 -1.12 -2.53 20.50
CA ILE A 246 0.15 -3.04 21.09
C ILE A 246 1.12 -1.91 21.45
N MET A 247 1.18 -0.83 20.68
CA MET A 247 2.02 0.35 20.97
C MET A 247 1.56 1.16 22.18
N ARG A 248 0.34 0.96 22.67
CA ARG A 248 -0.22 1.67 23.83
C ARG A 248 -0.17 0.85 25.11
N LYS A 249 0.11 -0.45 24.97
CA LYS A 249 0.19 -1.35 26.11
C LYS A 249 1.52 -1.16 26.83
N MET A 250 1.44 -0.77 28.11
CA MET A 250 2.61 -0.78 28.99
C MET A 250 2.95 -2.23 29.34
N ALA A 251 4.18 -2.63 29.16
CA ALA A 251 4.69 -3.93 29.59
C ALA A 251 5.43 -3.74 30.93
N HIS A 252 4.96 -4.38 31.98
CA HIS A 252 5.73 -4.57 33.21
C HIS A 252 6.35 -5.96 33.16
N LEU A 253 7.60 -6.09 33.61
CA LEU A 253 8.21 -7.38 33.93
C LEU A 253 7.77 -7.69 35.36
N ASP A 254 6.88 -8.68 35.51
CA ASP A 254 6.55 -9.29 36.81
C ASP A 254 7.65 -10.27 37.18
#